data_6e57324c510be16c6197268a71423156
#
_entry.id   6e57324c510be16c6197268a71423156
#
_cell.length_a   1.000
_cell.length_b   1.000
_cell.length_c   1.000
_cell.angle_alpha   90.00
_cell.angle_beta   90.00
_cell.angle_gamma   90.00
#
_symmetry.space_group_name_H-M   'P 1'
#
loop_
_entity.id
_entity.type
_entity.pdbx_description
1 polymer ?
#
loop_
_entity_poly.entity_id
_entity_poly.type
_entity_poly.pdbx_seq_one_letter_code
_entity_poly.pdbx_strand_id
1 'polypeptide(L)'
;GAMAGASFAMSSFSPAMLAMRAAMMISPVGSLIGNSNKKARKMLMVEEEERFQKYADYIAGEKAHIHAIGKKQKEIINQENPSPEICETILNKMSTSLWERTATDSDFLQVRMGAGYAPLCVDVKPPTDVNDFHMERDELEELTDRIIQETHLVDDVPARLDLLKYSSVGVIGNRGKV
;
A
#
# COMPACT_ATOMS: atom_id res chain seq x y z
N GLY A 1 10.14 79.67 -58.20
CA GLY A 1 9.81 78.51 -57.42
C GLY A 1 11.05 77.85 -56.87
N ALA A 2 11.34 78.04 -55.61
CA ALA A 2 12.48 77.40 -54.95
C ALA A 2 11.99 76.07 -54.28
N MET A 3 12.60 74.98 -54.71
CA MET A 3 12.44 73.71 -54.00
C MET A 3 13.45 73.63 -52.85
N ALA A 4 12.98 73.63 -51.62
CA ALA A 4 13.80 73.33 -50.46
C ALA A 4 13.75 71.83 -50.20
N GLY A 5 14.83 71.09 -50.51
CA GLY A 5 15.01 69.71 -50.15
C GLY A 5 15.42 69.60 -48.69
N ALA A 6 14.54 69.05 -47.86
CA ALA A 6 14.89 68.72 -46.52
C ALA A 6 15.63 67.38 -46.52
N SER A 7 16.95 67.45 -46.36
CA SER A 7 17.80 66.29 -46.10
C SER A 7 17.55 65.78 -44.70
N PHE A 8 16.79 64.67 -44.59
CA PHE A 8 16.64 63.95 -43.34
C PHE A 8 17.94 63.19 -43.04
N ALA A 9 18.72 63.74 -42.15
CA ALA A 9 19.93 63.05 -41.67
C ALA A 9 19.55 61.79 -40.94
N MET A 10 19.73 60.64 -41.60
CA MET A 10 19.74 59.34 -40.97
C MET A 10 20.94 59.30 -40.02
N SER A 11 20.72 59.67 -38.78
CA SER A 11 21.68 59.43 -37.70
C SER A 11 21.88 57.91 -37.55
N SER A 12 23.12 57.50 -37.76
CA SER A 12 23.60 56.15 -37.67
C SER A 12 23.28 55.56 -36.28
N PHE A 13 22.18 54.80 -36.19
CA PHE A 13 21.93 53.97 -35.04
C PHE A 13 22.98 52.89 -35.06
N SER A 14 23.97 52.99 -34.17
CA SER A 14 24.94 51.88 -34.01
C SER A 14 24.25 50.60 -33.52
N PRO A 15 24.58 49.45 -34.10
CA PRO A 15 23.97 48.16 -33.69
C PRO A 15 24.20 47.87 -32.22
N ALA A 16 25.22 48.48 -31.60
CA ALA A 16 25.49 48.37 -30.16
C ALA A 16 24.41 49.02 -29.29
N MET A 17 23.84 50.19 -29.72
CA MET A 17 22.73 50.81 -28.98
C MET A 17 21.42 50.07 -29.11
N LEU A 18 21.17 49.42 -30.24
CA LEU A 18 19.99 48.53 -30.40
C LEU A 18 20.09 47.29 -29.53
N ALA A 19 21.28 46.67 -29.47
CA ALA A 19 21.54 45.51 -28.61
C ALA A 19 21.41 45.85 -27.11
N MET A 20 21.88 47.06 -26.71
CA MET A 20 21.76 47.49 -25.31
C MET A 20 20.33 47.84 -24.89
N ARG A 21 19.49 48.37 -25.80
CA ARG A 21 18.05 48.58 -25.56
C ARG A 21 17.26 47.26 -25.52
N ALA A 22 17.60 46.31 -26.38
CA ALA A 22 17.00 44.98 -26.36
C ALA A 22 17.35 44.21 -25.08
N ALA A 23 18.60 44.30 -24.59
CA ALA A 23 19.02 43.68 -23.33
C ALA A 23 18.31 44.26 -22.10
N MET A 24 18.02 45.56 -22.08
CA MET A 24 17.27 46.19 -20.98
C MET A 24 15.78 45.83 -20.96
N MET A 25 15.19 45.51 -22.12
CA MET A 25 13.77 45.08 -22.18
C MET A 25 13.55 43.61 -21.82
N ILE A 26 14.56 42.74 -21.97
CA ILE A 26 14.46 41.32 -21.73
C ILE A 26 14.65 40.97 -20.22
N SER A 27 15.43 41.78 -19.51
CA SER A 27 15.79 41.50 -18.11
C SER A 27 14.61 41.45 -17.13
N PRO A 28 13.65 42.39 -17.10
CA PRO A 28 12.53 42.32 -16.13
C PRO A 28 11.48 41.27 -16.49
N VAL A 29 11.26 41.00 -17.77
CA VAL A 29 10.28 39.98 -18.21
C VAL A 29 10.78 38.57 -17.92
N GLY A 30 12.07 38.30 -18.14
CA GLY A 30 12.68 37.01 -17.83
C GLY A 30 12.65 36.66 -16.32
N SER A 31 12.84 37.68 -15.47
CA SER A 31 12.79 37.46 -14.00
C SER A 31 11.37 37.26 -13.49
N LEU A 32 10.36 37.89 -14.09
CA LEU A 32 8.95 37.70 -13.74
C LEU A 32 8.44 36.30 -14.14
N ILE A 33 8.79 35.84 -15.35
CA ILE A 33 8.45 34.52 -15.85
C ILE A 33 9.16 33.41 -15.03
N GLY A 34 10.44 33.58 -14.72
CA GLY A 34 11.21 32.64 -13.89
C GLY A 34 10.67 32.53 -12.49
N ASN A 35 10.18 33.61 -11.89
CA ASN A 35 9.66 33.62 -10.53
C ASN A 35 8.22 33.03 -10.43
N SER A 36 7.39 33.26 -11.45
CA SER A 36 6.06 32.67 -11.53
C SER A 36 6.15 31.14 -11.73
N ASN A 37 7.07 30.65 -12.56
CA ASN A 37 7.32 29.25 -12.78
C ASN A 37 7.88 28.54 -11.52
N LYS A 38 8.74 29.22 -10.74
CA LYS A 38 9.23 28.69 -9.46
C LYS A 38 8.10 28.58 -8.42
N LYS A 39 7.21 29.55 -8.37
CA LYS A 39 6.07 29.56 -7.46
C LYS A 39 5.06 28.47 -7.85
N ALA A 40 4.77 28.32 -9.15
CA ALA A 40 3.89 27.27 -9.66
C ALA A 40 4.46 25.86 -9.37
N ARG A 41 5.74 25.64 -9.62
CA ARG A 41 6.41 24.36 -9.29
C ARG A 41 6.38 24.05 -7.79
N LYS A 42 6.60 25.07 -6.96
CA LYS A 42 6.52 24.89 -5.49
C LYS A 42 5.11 24.54 -5.04
N MET A 43 4.09 25.13 -5.63
CA MET A 43 2.68 24.79 -5.32
C MET A 43 2.34 23.36 -5.75
N LEU A 44 2.77 22.93 -6.93
CA LEU A 44 2.58 21.57 -7.41
C LEU A 44 3.28 20.54 -6.49
N MET A 45 4.50 20.81 -6.05
CA MET A 45 5.20 19.94 -5.11
C MET A 45 4.48 19.82 -3.76
N VAL A 46 3.94 20.92 -3.24
CA VAL A 46 3.17 20.92 -1.99
C VAL A 46 1.87 20.13 -2.16
N GLU A 47 1.19 20.31 -3.27
CA GLU A 47 -0.05 19.59 -3.58
C GLU A 47 0.19 18.06 -3.74
N GLU A 48 1.28 17.68 -4.38
CA GLU A 48 1.72 16.29 -4.50
C GLU A 48 2.07 15.68 -3.14
N GLU A 49 2.81 16.40 -2.29
CA GLU A 49 3.16 15.98 -0.94
C GLU A 49 1.91 15.78 -0.06
N GLU A 50 0.94 16.72 -0.14
CA GLU A 50 -0.33 16.58 0.57
C GLU A 50 -1.16 15.39 0.07
N ARG A 51 -1.15 15.13 -1.24
CA ARG A 51 -1.80 13.95 -1.83
C ARG A 51 -1.17 12.67 -1.32
N PHE A 52 0.16 12.60 -1.36
CA PHE A 52 0.92 11.46 -0.87
C PHE A 52 0.63 11.18 0.59
N GLN A 53 0.68 12.22 1.44
CA GLN A 53 0.44 12.08 2.88
C GLN A 53 -0.99 11.58 3.17
N LYS A 54 -2.01 12.15 2.53
CA LYS A 54 -3.40 11.71 2.68
C LYS A 54 -3.60 10.25 2.28
N TYR A 55 -2.95 9.83 1.20
CA TYR A 55 -3.03 8.45 0.74
C TYR A 55 -2.28 7.50 1.68
N ALA A 56 -1.08 7.87 2.13
CA ALA A 56 -0.31 7.10 3.10
C ALA A 56 -1.08 6.91 4.43
N ASP A 57 -1.72 7.96 4.92
CA ASP A 57 -2.56 7.90 6.12
C ASP A 57 -3.79 6.98 5.93
N TYR A 58 -4.43 7.05 4.75
CA TYR A 58 -5.52 6.15 4.39
C TYR A 58 -5.06 4.68 4.38
N ILE A 59 -3.96 4.39 3.69
CA ILE A 59 -3.39 3.03 3.61
C ILE A 59 -2.95 2.52 4.99
N ALA A 60 -2.41 3.38 5.85
CA ALA A 60 -2.07 3.01 7.21
C ALA A 60 -3.32 2.64 8.03
N GLY A 61 -4.42 3.36 7.84
CA GLY A 61 -5.73 3.05 8.43
C GLY A 61 -6.27 1.70 7.95
N GLU A 62 -6.23 1.44 6.64
CA GLU A 62 -6.66 0.17 6.06
C GLU A 62 -5.79 -1.01 6.53
N LYS A 63 -4.48 -0.83 6.62
CA LYS A 63 -3.57 -1.83 7.19
C LYS A 63 -3.95 -2.17 8.63
N ALA A 64 -4.23 -1.18 9.46
CA ALA A 64 -4.67 -1.40 10.83
C ALA A 64 -6.01 -2.15 10.90
N HIS A 65 -6.95 -1.85 9.99
CA HIS A 65 -8.21 -2.56 9.88
C HIS A 65 -8.02 -4.03 9.48
N ILE A 66 -7.20 -4.30 8.48
CA ILE A 66 -6.85 -5.66 8.03
C ILE A 66 -6.21 -6.46 9.18
N HIS A 67 -5.28 -5.86 9.92
CA HIS A 67 -4.68 -6.50 11.09
C HIS A 67 -5.71 -6.81 12.19
N ALA A 68 -6.69 -5.94 12.41
CA ALA A 68 -7.76 -6.19 13.37
C ALA A 68 -8.63 -7.39 12.94
N ILE A 69 -8.94 -7.50 11.64
CA ILE A 69 -9.64 -8.66 11.06
C ILE A 69 -8.81 -9.94 11.26
N GLY A 70 -7.52 -9.91 10.91
CA GLY A 70 -6.61 -11.06 11.09
C GLY A 70 -6.51 -11.50 12.54
N LYS A 71 -6.43 -10.56 13.48
CA LYS A 71 -6.44 -10.85 14.91
C LYS A 71 -7.74 -11.54 15.34
N LYS A 72 -8.87 -11.06 14.88
CA LYS A 72 -10.19 -11.65 15.17
C LYS A 72 -10.33 -13.04 14.56
N GLN A 73 -9.86 -13.22 13.32
CA GLN A 73 -9.79 -14.53 12.68
C GLN A 73 -8.93 -15.52 13.50
N LYS A 74 -7.75 -15.09 13.94
CA LYS A 74 -6.88 -15.90 14.80
C LYS A 74 -7.54 -16.30 16.11
N GLU A 75 -8.25 -15.38 16.77
CA GLU A 75 -8.99 -15.65 18.00
C GLU A 75 -10.06 -16.73 17.77
N ILE A 76 -10.85 -16.63 16.69
CA ILE A 76 -11.88 -17.60 16.34
C ILE A 76 -11.26 -18.99 16.07
N ILE A 77 -10.23 -19.05 15.21
CA ILE A 77 -9.57 -20.33 14.88
C ILE A 77 -8.96 -20.99 16.12
N ASN A 78 -8.40 -20.21 17.05
CA ASN A 78 -7.86 -20.74 18.31
C ASN A 78 -8.96 -21.20 19.27
N GLN A 79 -10.13 -20.56 19.27
CA GLN A 79 -11.29 -21.03 20.04
C GLN A 79 -11.83 -22.36 19.51
N GLU A 80 -11.94 -22.47 18.19
CA GLU A 80 -12.37 -23.72 17.54
C GLU A 80 -11.35 -24.86 17.72
N ASN A 81 -10.06 -24.54 17.81
CA ASN A 81 -8.98 -25.52 17.93
C ASN A 81 -8.09 -25.19 19.12
N PRO A 82 -8.55 -25.45 20.35
CA PRO A 82 -7.85 -25.07 21.56
C PRO A 82 -6.48 -25.74 21.66
N SER A 83 -5.57 -25.14 22.41
CA SER A 83 -4.25 -25.70 22.69
C SER A 83 -4.37 -26.95 23.59
N PRO A 84 -3.35 -27.81 23.62
CA PRO A 84 -3.35 -29.00 24.50
C PRO A 84 -3.62 -28.68 25.96
N GLU A 85 -3.09 -27.55 26.45
CA GLU A 85 -3.27 -27.11 27.85
C GLU A 85 -4.72 -26.71 28.13
N ILE A 86 -5.39 -26.10 27.15
CA ILE A 86 -6.82 -25.77 27.24
C ILE A 86 -7.65 -27.07 27.19
N CYS A 87 -7.28 -28.00 26.30
CA CYS A 87 -7.94 -29.33 26.23
C CYS A 87 -7.82 -30.08 27.54
N GLU A 88 -6.66 -30.08 28.18
CA GLU A 88 -6.47 -30.66 29.51
C GLU A 88 -7.38 -30.00 30.56
N THR A 89 -7.51 -28.68 30.52
CA THR A 89 -8.41 -27.97 31.43
C THR A 89 -9.87 -28.32 31.21
N ILE A 90 -10.31 -28.45 29.96
CA ILE A 90 -11.66 -28.85 29.54
C ILE A 90 -11.96 -30.26 30.06
N LEU A 91 -11.01 -31.19 29.91
CA LEU A 91 -11.11 -32.57 30.36
C LEU A 91 -11.21 -32.65 31.88
N ASN A 92 -10.32 -31.97 32.60
CA ASN A 92 -10.30 -31.98 34.07
C ASN A 92 -11.56 -31.38 34.69
N LYS A 93 -12.16 -30.37 34.03
CA LYS A 93 -13.41 -29.72 34.47
C LYS A 93 -14.67 -30.46 34.00
N MET A 94 -14.55 -31.47 33.15
CA MET A 94 -15.68 -32.13 32.50
C MET A 94 -16.65 -31.12 31.86
N SER A 95 -16.08 -30.13 31.12
CA SER A 95 -16.86 -29.08 30.49
C SER A 95 -17.79 -29.64 29.41
N THR A 96 -18.91 -28.97 29.15
CA THR A 96 -19.85 -29.31 28.06
C THR A 96 -19.20 -29.31 26.69
N SER A 97 -18.17 -28.51 26.49
CA SER A 97 -17.39 -28.44 25.23
C SER A 97 -16.59 -29.71 24.93
N LEU A 98 -16.47 -30.66 25.90
CA LEU A 98 -15.82 -31.95 25.68
C LEU A 98 -16.55 -32.81 24.62
N TRP A 99 -17.88 -32.65 24.52
CA TRP A 99 -18.73 -33.42 23.61
C TRP A 99 -19.37 -32.58 22.50
N GLU A 100 -18.78 -31.41 22.21
CA GLU A 100 -19.34 -30.47 21.26
C GLU A 100 -19.30 -31.00 19.82
N ARG A 101 -18.26 -31.78 19.48
CA ARG A 101 -18.07 -32.32 18.13
C ARG A 101 -18.63 -33.71 18.00
N THR A 102 -19.51 -33.91 17.05
CA THR A 102 -20.14 -35.18 16.72
C THR A 102 -19.71 -35.66 15.34
N ALA A 103 -19.95 -36.92 15.01
CA ALA A 103 -19.57 -37.53 13.72
C ALA A 103 -20.26 -36.85 12.50
N THR A 104 -21.29 -36.06 12.75
CA THR A 104 -22.02 -35.32 11.70
C THR A 104 -21.45 -33.94 11.41
N ASP A 105 -20.55 -33.46 12.26
CA ASP A 105 -19.97 -32.11 12.11
C ASP A 105 -18.82 -32.13 11.13
N SER A 106 -18.69 -31.04 10.36
CA SER A 106 -17.67 -30.93 9.30
C SER A 106 -16.23 -30.85 9.82
N ASP A 107 -16.06 -30.55 11.09
CA ASP A 107 -14.77 -30.44 11.79
C ASP A 107 -14.48 -31.67 12.71
N PHE A 108 -15.32 -32.74 12.59
CA PHE A 108 -15.08 -33.97 13.29
C PHE A 108 -13.76 -34.63 12.89
N LEU A 109 -12.95 -35.04 13.83
CA LEU A 109 -11.61 -35.58 13.64
C LEU A 109 -10.61 -34.58 12.99
N GLN A 110 -10.87 -33.32 13.02
CA GLN A 110 -9.83 -32.32 12.78
C GLN A 110 -8.95 -32.17 14.02
N VAL A 111 -7.67 -32.47 13.86
CA VAL A 111 -6.69 -32.47 14.96
C VAL A 111 -5.72 -31.30 14.78
N ARG A 112 -5.45 -30.58 15.88
CA ARG A 112 -4.40 -29.56 15.92
C ARG A 112 -3.03 -30.22 15.98
N MET A 113 -2.18 -29.96 14.97
CA MET A 113 -0.82 -30.50 14.89
C MET A 113 0.24 -29.55 15.44
N GLY A 114 -0.07 -28.25 15.50
CA GLY A 114 0.88 -27.22 15.93
C GLY A 114 0.40 -25.83 15.59
N ALA A 115 1.33 -24.89 15.50
CA ALA A 115 1.11 -23.54 15.01
C ALA A 115 1.64 -23.39 13.58
N GLY A 116 0.93 -22.64 12.76
CA GLY A 116 1.27 -22.39 11.36
C GLY A 116 0.71 -21.07 10.87
N TYR A 117 0.42 -21.02 9.58
CA TYR A 117 -0.13 -19.84 8.90
C TYR A 117 -1.48 -20.21 8.29
N ALA A 118 -2.39 -19.25 8.22
CA ALA A 118 -3.63 -19.37 7.47
C ALA A 118 -3.79 -18.17 6.55
N PRO A 119 -4.42 -18.33 5.37
CA PRO A 119 -4.77 -17.19 4.55
C PRO A 119 -5.77 -16.30 5.30
N LEU A 120 -5.65 -14.99 5.09
CA LEU A 120 -6.63 -14.04 5.61
C LEU A 120 -8.01 -14.36 5.03
N CYS A 121 -9.06 -14.28 5.85
CA CYS A 121 -10.44 -14.59 5.43
C CYS A 121 -11.05 -13.56 4.48
N VAL A 122 -10.39 -12.40 4.31
CA VAL A 122 -10.81 -11.31 3.42
C VAL A 122 -9.83 -11.23 2.25
N ASP A 123 -10.38 -11.16 1.04
CA ASP A 123 -9.59 -10.96 -0.17
C ASP A 123 -9.30 -9.46 -0.35
N VAL A 124 -8.07 -9.06 -0.07
CA VAL A 124 -7.61 -7.68 -0.20
C VAL A 124 -7.13 -7.46 -1.63
N LYS A 125 -7.82 -6.59 -2.37
CA LYS A 125 -7.49 -6.24 -3.74
C LYS A 125 -7.01 -4.80 -3.83
N PRO A 126 -6.02 -4.52 -4.70
CA PRO A 126 -5.68 -3.14 -5.02
C PRO A 126 -6.89 -2.45 -5.68
N PRO A 127 -7.03 -1.13 -5.56
CA PRO A 127 -8.03 -0.39 -6.30
C PRO A 127 -7.82 -0.64 -7.80
N THR A 128 -8.89 -1.05 -8.47
CA THR A 128 -8.85 -1.27 -9.92
C THR A 128 -8.90 0.09 -10.59
N ASP A 129 -7.76 0.64 -10.92
CA ASP A 129 -7.72 1.88 -11.67
C ASP A 129 -8.09 1.60 -13.13
N VAL A 130 -9.14 2.26 -13.59
CA VAL A 130 -9.68 2.13 -14.95
C VAL A 130 -8.84 2.88 -15.98
N ASN A 131 -7.78 3.56 -15.53
CA ASN A 131 -6.92 4.36 -16.39
C ASN A 131 -5.61 3.63 -16.71
N ASP A 132 -5.65 2.78 -17.71
CA ASP A 132 -4.49 2.13 -18.39
C ASP A 132 -3.48 3.13 -19.02
N PHE A 133 -3.57 4.43 -18.71
CA PHE A 133 -2.74 5.48 -19.29
C PHE A 133 -1.51 5.85 -18.46
N HIS A 134 -1.32 5.30 -17.26
CA HIS A 134 -0.11 5.52 -16.49
C HIS A 134 0.98 4.53 -16.89
N MET A 135 1.93 5.02 -17.69
CA MET A 135 3.09 4.23 -18.16
C MET A 135 4.13 3.95 -17.06
N GLU A 136 4.06 4.62 -15.93
CA GLU A 136 4.97 4.43 -14.80
C GLU A 136 4.16 4.16 -13.53
N ARG A 137 4.52 3.09 -12.83
CA ARG A 137 3.93 2.78 -11.53
C ARG A 137 4.32 3.87 -10.54
N ASP A 138 3.33 4.45 -9.87
CA ASP A 138 3.54 5.43 -8.81
C ASP A 138 4.07 4.70 -7.55
N GLU A 139 4.91 5.37 -6.75
CA GLU A 139 5.40 4.88 -5.45
C GLU A 139 4.26 4.46 -4.51
N LEU A 140 3.08 5.04 -4.68
CA LEU A 140 1.88 4.73 -3.93
C LEU A 140 1.30 3.35 -4.28
N GLU A 141 1.38 2.93 -5.54
CA GLU A 141 0.98 1.59 -5.99
C GLU A 141 1.92 0.53 -5.41
N GLU A 142 3.22 0.78 -5.41
CA GLU A 142 4.20 -0.13 -4.81
C GLU A 142 3.97 -0.30 -3.30
N LEU A 143 3.60 0.77 -2.61
CA LEU A 143 3.24 0.73 -1.19
C LEU A 143 2.03 -0.16 -0.95
N THR A 144 1.01 -0.03 -1.79
CA THR A 144 -0.22 -0.83 -1.72
C THR A 144 0.07 -2.32 -1.95
N ASP A 145 0.82 -2.65 -3.00
CA ASP A 145 1.21 -4.03 -3.32
C ASP A 145 2.01 -4.67 -2.18
N ARG A 146 2.92 -3.93 -1.56
CA ARG A 146 3.69 -4.39 -0.41
C ARG A 146 2.81 -4.71 0.78
N ILE A 147 1.84 -3.85 1.09
CA ILE A 147 0.91 -4.08 2.21
C ILE A 147 0.03 -5.29 1.95
N ILE A 148 -0.46 -5.48 0.73
CA ILE A 148 -1.23 -6.67 0.34
C ILE A 148 -0.40 -7.94 0.54
N GLN A 149 0.87 -7.94 0.12
CA GLN A 149 1.78 -9.07 0.32
C GLN A 149 2.08 -9.35 1.79
N GLU A 150 2.24 -8.31 2.62
CA GLU A 150 2.49 -8.45 4.06
C GLU A 150 1.27 -8.96 4.84
N THR A 151 0.06 -8.65 4.37
CA THR A 151 -1.18 -8.91 5.14
C THR A 151 -1.97 -10.14 4.68
N HIS A 152 -1.55 -10.84 3.63
CA HIS A 152 -2.30 -11.97 3.08
C HIS A 152 -2.32 -13.23 3.96
N LEU A 153 -1.43 -13.33 4.95
CA LEU A 153 -1.33 -14.44 5.89
C LEU A 153 -1.52 -13.98 7.34
N VAL A 154 -2.17 -14.84 8.11
CA VAL A 154 -2.29 -14.71 9.56
C VAL A 154 -1.36 -15.73 10.20
N ASP A 155 -0.47 -15.24 11.05
CA ASP A 155 0.55 -16.03 11.73
C ASP A 155 0.04 -16.67 13.01
N ASP A 156 0.70 -17.78 13.42
CA ASP A 156 0.49 -18.44 14.70
C ASP A 156 -0.98 -18.83 14.90
N VAL A 157 -1.54 -19.44 13.86
CA VAL A 157 -2.85 -20.10 13.89
C VAL A 157 -2.69 -21.61 13.99
N PRO A 158 -3.66 -22.35 14.54
CA PRO A 158 -3.62 -23.81 14.59
C PRO A 158 -3.45 -24.43 13.20
N ALA A 159 -2.37 -25.18 13.00
CA ALA A 159 -2.23 -26.06 11.85
C ALA A 159 -3.11 -27.30 12.08
N ARG A 160 -4.12 -27.48 11.22
CA ARG A 160 -5.13 -28.52 11.35
C ARG A 160 -4.88 -29.67 10.38
N LEU A 161 -5.13 -30.87 10.84
CA LEU A 161 -5.10 -32.08 10.05
C LEU A 161 -6.48 -32.74 10.10
N ASP A 162 -7.07 -32.95 8.95
CA ASP A 162 -8.34 -33.64 8.80
C ASP A 162 -8.08 -35.14 8.61
N LEU A 163 -8.33 -35.92 9.65
CA LEU A 163 -8.11 -37.38 9.65
C LEU A 163 -9.16 -38.15 8.85
N LEU A 164 -10.32 -37.56 8.56
CA LEU A 164 -11.30 -38.16 7.65
C LEU A 164 -10.85 -38.09 6.19
N LYS A 165 -10.11 -37.09 5.85
CA LYS A 165 -9.63 -36.87 4.47
C LYS A 165 -8.43 -37.76 4.13
N TYR A 166 -7.62 -38.12 5.12
CA TYR A 166 -6.39 -38.88 4.93
C TYR A 166 -6.42 -40.19 5.67
N SER A 167 -6.29 -41.30 4.96
CA SER A 167 -6.26 -42.64 5.54
C SER A 167 -4.98 -42.95 6.34
N SER A 168 -3.89 -42.27 6.03
CA SER A 168 -2.61 -42.37 6.74
C SER A 168 -1.82 -41.07 6.63
N VAL A 169 -1.16 -40.70 7.72
CA VAL A 169 -0.36 -39.45 7.81
C VAL A 169 0.98 -39.77 8.43
N GLY A 170 2.05 -39.39 7.75
CA GLY A 170 3.42 -39.48 8.24
C GLY A 170 3.95 -38.13 8.67
N VAL A 171 4.51 -38.03 9.87
CA VAL A 171 5.21 -36.82 10.36
C VAL A 171 6.71 -37.06 10.24
N ILE A 172 7.37 -36.22 9.44
CA ILE A 172 8.81 -36.31 9.21
C ILE A 172 9.46 -35.02 9.74
N GLY A 173 10.49 -35.18 10.57
CA GLY A 173 11.23 -34.04 11.11
C GLY A 173 12.55 -34.46 11.74
N ASN A 174 13.38 -33.47 12.05
CA ASN A 174 14.63 -33.71 12.77
C ASN A 174 14.34 -34.04 14.24
N ARG A 175 15.13 -35.00 14.78
CA ARG A 175 15.03 -35.46 16.16
C ARG A 175 15.10 -34.27 17.13
N GLY A 176 14.05 -34.01 17.90
CA GLY A 176 13.94 -32.91 18.87
C GLY A 176 13.27 -31.63 18.31
N LYS A 177 12.71 -31.68 17.09
CA LYS A 177 11.90 -30.59 16.49
C LYS A 177 10.51 -31.04 16.01
N VAL A 178 10.13 -32.26 16.35
CA VAL A 178 8.79 -32.84 16.10
C VAL A 178 7.99 -32.77 17.38
#